data_d60078c0264209ba5e195b5ac5369cb1
#
_entry.id   d60078c0264209ba5e195b5ac5369cb1
#
_cell.length_a   1.000
_cell.length_b   1.000
_cell.length_c   1.000
_cell.angle_alpha   90.00
_cell.angle_beta   90.00
_cell.angle_gamma   90.00
#
_symmetry.space_group_name_H-M   'P 1'
#
loop_
_entity.id
_entity.type
_entity.pdbx_description
1 polymer ?
#
loop_
_entity_poly.entity_id
_entity_poly.type
_entity_poly.pdbx_seq_one_letter_code
_entity_poly.pdbx_strand_id
1 'polypeptide(L)'
;MNNLKERFIIFVVNFLFIILCSSCRWKIIGKENFDNAKKLKKPILLTLWHGRFLFVSYFITKWKYSSYAIAGHHRDANRIASILSGWGFKLIRGSSSKGGKSVIKTMISLFDDNQTICITSDGPRGPIHIAKPGSIKVAMENNAIILPITGISNRFWEINSWDQFILPKPFSTIYLNIGSNIIYENNKISSNYCSDLVSLKLNQLQKKMIC
;
A
#
# COMPACT_ATOMS: atom_id res chain seq x y z
N MET A 1 -21.71 10.04 23.20
CA MET A 1 -21.10 11.28 22.63
C MET A 1 -19.87 11.03 21.77
N ASN A 2 -19.00 10.08 22.12
CA ASN A 2 -17.76 9.81 21.35
C ASN A 2 -17.97 9.26 19.92
N ASN A 3 -19.05 8.54 19.65
CA ASN A 3 -19.24 7.88 18.36
C ASN A 3 -19.59 8.84 17.21
N LEU A 4 -20.40 9.88 17.46
CA LEU A 4 -20.79 10.85 16.43
C LEU A 4 -19.61 11.75 16.01
N LYS A 5 -18.80 12.19 16.96
CA LYS A 5 -17.58 12.98 16.69
C LYS A 5 -16.57 12.19 15.84
N GLU A 6 -16.35 10.91 16.17
CA GLU A 6 -15.43 10.06 15.37
C GLU A 6 -15.97 9.84 13.95
N ARG A 7 -17.26 9.56 13.78
CA ARG A 7 -17.90 9.44 12.46
C ARG A 7 -17.78 10.72 11.65
N PHE A 8 -17.95 11.86 12.26
CA PHE A 8 -17.79 13.16 11.61
C PHE A 8 -16.34 13.39 11.16
N ILE A 9 -15.34 13.08 12.00
CA ILE A 9 -13.91 13.18 11.62
C ILE A 9 -13.62 12.28 10.43
N ILE A 10 -14.05 11.01 10.47
CA ILE A 10 -13.86 10.06 9.36
C ILE A 10 -14.49 10.60 8.08
N PHE A 11 -15.71 11.13 8.16
CA PHE A 11 -16.41 11.71 7.02
C PHE A 11 -15.63 12.89 6.42
N VAL A 12 -15.19 13.84 7.23
CA VAL A 12 -14.43 15.02 6.78
C VAL A 12 -13.10 14.61 6.13
N VAL A 13 -12.34 13.72 6.77
CA VAL A 13 -11.05 13.24 6.24
C VAL A 13 -11.26 12.48 4.92
N ASN A 14 -12.26 11.61 4.85
CA ASN A 14 -12.61 10.89 3.64
C ASN A 14 -13.00 11.84 2.49
N PHE A 15 -13.83 12.82 2.79
CA PHE A 15 -14.28 13.84 1.83
C PHE A 15 -13.10 14.64 1.28
N LEU A 16 -12.20 15.09 2.17
CA LEU A 16 -10.97 15.78 1.77
C LEU A 16 -10.08 14.91 0.88
N PHE A 17 -9.86 13.64 1.23
CA PHE A 17 -9.06 12.73 0.42
C PHE A 17 -9.66 12.54 -0.99
N ILE A 18 -10.97 12.37 -1.08
CA ILE A 18 -11.66 12.22 -2.37
C ILE A 18 -11.53 13.49 -3.19
N ILE A 19 -11.83 14.67 -2.62
CA ILE A 19 -11.74 15.94 -3.35
C ILE A 19 -10.32 16.20 -3.83
N LEU A 20 -9.32 16.06 -2.97
CA LEU A 20 -7.93 16.30 -3.34
C LEU A 20 -7.49 15.36 -4.48
N CYS A 21 -7.72 14.05 -4.33
CA CYS A 21 -7.31 13.09 -5.34
C CYS A 21 -8.11 13.20 -6.65
N SER A 22 -9.41 13.51 -6.59
CA SER A 22 -10.26 13.64 -7.78
C SER A 22 -10.01 14.93 -8.55
N SER A 23 -9.61 16.02 -7.88
CA SER A 23 -9.23 17.28 -8.53
C SER A 23 -7.92 17.19 -9.31
N CYS A 24 -7.11 16.17 -9.07
CA CYS A 24 -5.80 16.01 -9.69
C CYS A 24 -5.87 15.27 -11.03
N ARG A 25 -4.91 15.57 -11.91
CA ARG A 25 -4.65 14.77 -13.10
C ARG A 25 -3.83 13.54 -12.70
N TRP A 26 -4.15 12.37 -13.27
CA TRP A 26 -3.45 11.12 -12.98
C TRP A 26 -2.64 10.67 -14.19
N LYS A 27 -1.35 10.44 -13.98
CA LYS A 27 -0.46 9.78 -14.93
C LYS A 27 0.00 8.46 -14.34
N ILE A 28 -0.41 7.35 -14.96
CA ILE A 28 -0.09 5.99 -14.51
C ILE A 28 0.99 5.45 -15.42
N ILE A 29 2.10 5.04 -14.80
CA ILE A 29 3.28 4.49 -15.48
C ILE A 29 3.43 3.04 -15.04
N GLY A 30 3.67 2.13 -15.98
CA GLY A 30 3.84 0.71 -15.68
C GLY A 30 2.55 -0.02 -15.36
N LYS A 31 1.38 0.47 -15.84
CA LYS A 31 0.09 -0.20 -15.62
C LYS A 31 0.09 -1.63 -16.16
N GLU A 32 0.81 -1.87 -17.24
CA GLU A 32 1.03 -3.19 -17.85
C GLU A 32 1.65 -4.20 -16.87
N ASN A 33 2.49 -3.77 -15.94
CA ASN A 33 3.07 -4.65 -14.92
C ASN A 33 1.98 -5.20 -13.98
N PHE A 34 1.00 -4.36 -13.60
CA PHE A 34 -0.14 -4.79 -12.79
C PHE A 34 -1.05 -5.73 -13.58
N ASP A 35 -1.38 -5.36 -14.81
CA ASP A 35 -2.25 -6.15 -15.69
C ASP A 35 -1.61 -7.54 -15.99
N ASN A 36 -0.30 -7.58 -16.20
CA ASN A 36 0.44 -8.82 -16.40
C ASN A 36 0.48 -9.68 -15.12
N ALA A 37 0.69 -9.06 -13.94
CA ALA A 37 0.63 -9.78 -12.67
C ALA A 37 -0.75 -10.45 -12.47
N LYS A 38 -1.83 -9.75 -12.81
CA LYS A 38 -3.21 -10.30 -12.71
C LYS A 38 -3.45 -11.46 -13.68
N LYS A 39 -2.89 -11.42 -14.90
CA LYS A 39 -3.01 -12.50 -15.89
C LYS A 39 -2.36 -13.81 -15.44
N LEU A 40 -1.34 -13.75 -14.59
CA LEU A 40 -0.65 -14.93 -14.07
C LEU A 40 -1.50 -15.73 -13.08
N LYS A 41 -2.65 -15.20 -12.63
CA LYS A 41 -3.55 -15.86 -11.66
C LYS A 41 -2.83 -16.36 -10.40
N LYS A 42 -1.77 -15.68 -9.99
CA LYS A 42 -1.03 -15.90 -8.75
C LYS A 42 -1.45 -14.88 -7.70
N PRO A 43 -1.24 -15.16 -6.40
CA PRO A 43 -1.44 -14.17 -5.36
C PRO A 43 -0.51 -12.98 -5.57
N ILE A 44 -0.94 -11.78 -5.16
CA ILE A 44 -0.16 -10.55 -5.34
C ILE A 44 0.03 -9.84 -4.01
N LEU A 45 1.28 -9.50 -3.69
CA LEU A 45 1.62 -8.57 -2.62
C LEU A 45 1.98 -7.22 -3.24
N LEU A 46 1.06 -6.24 -3.18
CA LEU A 46 1.35 -4.85 -3.52
C LEU A 46 2.16 -4.22 -2.39
N THR A 47 3.37 -3.77 -2.67
CA THR A 47 4.27 -3.15 -1.70
C THR A 47 4.40 -1.66 -1.98
N LEU A 48 4.28 -0.83 -0.94
CA LEU A 48 4.38 0.62 -1.04
C LEU A 48 4.96 1.22 0.25
N TRP A 49 5.33 2.50 0.22
CA TRP A 49 5.72 3.23 1.42
C TRP A 49 4.52 3.79 2.18
N HIS A 50 4.60 3.84 3.50
CA HIS A 50 3.51 4.30 4.38
C HIS A 50 3.07 5.73 4.03
N GLY A 51 4.00 6.64 3.83
CA GLY A 51 3.70 8.02 3.47
C GLY A 51 3.09 8.21 2.07
N ARG A 52 2.93 7.15 1.27
CA ARG A 52 2.40 7.18 -0.10
C ARG A 52 1.10 6.40 -0.26
N PHE A 53 0.55 5.85 0.83
CA PHE A 53 -0.59 4.93 0.76
C PHE A 53 -1.85 5.57 0.15
N LEU A 54 -2.07 6.86 0.34
CA LEU A 54 -3.25 7.56 -0.17
C LEU A 54 -3.40 7.43 -1.69
N PHE A 55 -2.32 7.66 -2.43
CA PHE A 55 -2.35 7.60 -3.90
C PHE A 55 -2.64 6.19 -4.40
N VAL A 56 -1.98 5.20 -3.80
CA VAL A 56 -2.16 3.80 -4.18
C VAL A 56 -3.56 3.31 -3.83
N SER A 57 -4.06 3.64 -2.64
CA SER A 57 -5.41 3.26 -2.22
C SER A 57 -6.48 3.89 -3.09
N TYR A 58 -6.34 5.18 -3.42
CA TYR A 58 -7.28 5.86 -4.33
C TYR A 58 -7.24 5.25 -5.74
N PHE A 59 -6.06 4.91 -6.26
CA PHE A 59 -5.91 4.21 -7.52
C PHE A 59 -6.65 2.86 -7.51
N ILE A 60 -6.41 2.02 -6.52
CA ILE A 60 -7.06 0.69 -6.41
C ILE A 60 -8.59 0.84 -6.40
N THR A 61 -9.11 1.81 -5.64
CA THR A 61 -10.53 2.11 -5.54
C THR A 61 -11.10 2.60 -6.88
N LYS A 62 -10.45 3.57 -7.50
CA LYS A 62 -10.91 4.19 -8.76
C LYS A 62 -10.98 3.17 -9.90
N TRP A 63 -10.05 2.24 -9.96
CA TRP A 63 -10.02 1.16 -10.97
C TRP A 63 -10.73 -0.12 -10.51
N LYS A 64 -11.43 -0.08 -9.36
CA LYS A 64 -12.24 -1.19 -8.83
C LYS A 64 -11.47 -2.51 -8.66
N TYR A 65 -10.20 -2.44 -8.28
CA TYR A 65 -9.42 -3.63 -7.99
C TYR A 65 -9.76 -4.16 -6.59
N SER A 66 -10.19 -5.43 -6.49
CA SER A 66 -10.39 -6.09 -5.19
C SER A 66 -9.05 -6.28 -4.50
N SER A 67 -8.91 -5.78 -3.29
CA SER A 67 -7.66 -5.86 -2.53
C SER A 67 -7.92 -5.90 -1.03
N TYR A 68 -7.01 -6.56 -0.31
CA TYR A 68 -6.95 -6.54 1.14
C TYR A 68 -5.93 -5.49 1.59
N ALA A 69 -6.18 -4.83 2.71
CA ALA A 69 -5.23 -3.93 3.36
C ALA A 69 -5.01 -4.32 4.83
N ILE A 70 -3.78 -4.21 5.30
CA ILE A 70 -3.45 -4.50 6.70
C ILE A 70 -3.56 -3.21 7.50
N ALA A 71 -4.33 -3.22 8.58
CA ALA A 71 -4.54 -2.07 9.44
C ALA A 71 -4.37 -2.43 10.92
N GLY A 72 -3.62 -1.61 11.65
CA GLY A 72 -3.42 -1.73 13.09
C GLY A 72 -4.70 -1.48 13.90
N HIS A 73 -4.57 -1.55 15.24
CA HIS A 73 -5.70 -1.40 16.17
C HIS A 73 -5.74 -0.05 16.88
N HIS A 74 -4.76 0.84 16.68
CA HIS A 74 -4.78 2.16 17.33
C HIS A 74 -5.80 3.10 16.67
N ARG A 75 -6.15 4.18 17.36
CA ARG A 75 -7.28 5.06 16.98
C ARG A 75 -7.19 5.59 15.56
N ASP A 76 -6.02 6.09 15.14
CA ASP A 76 -5.87 6.65 13.81
C ASP A 76 -5.87 5.56 12.73
N ALA A 77 -5.29 4.37 13.01
CA ALA A 77 -5.44 3.22 12.12
C ALA A 77 -6.89 2.79 11.97
N ASN A 78 -7.72 2.90 13.02
CA ASN A 78 -9.15 2.60 12.92
C ASN A 78 -9.89 3.59 12.01
N ARG A 79 -9.54 4.88 12.06
CA ARG A 79 -10.12 5.91 11.17
C ARG A 79 -9.79 5.62 9.71
N ILE A 80 -8.50 5.39 9.42
CA ILE A 80 -8.03 5.06 8.06
C ILE A 80 -8.63 3.73 7.59
N ALA A 81 -8.70 2.72 8.46
CA ALA A 81 -9.35 1.45 8.15
C ALA A 81 -10.82 1.63 7.75
N SER A 82 -11.56 2.50 8.44
CA SER A 82 -12.95 2.82 8.09
C SER A 82 -13.07 3.47 6.72
N ILE A 83 -12.15 4.39 6.38
CA ILE A 83 -12.09 5.03 5.06
C ILE A 83 -11.79 3.98 3.98
N LEU A 84 -10.75 3.15 4.17
CA LEU A 84 -10.36 2.11 3.22
C LEU A 84 -11.47 1.08 3.01
N SER A 85 -12.18 0.71 4.08
CA SER A 85 -13.36 -0.18 3.97
C SER A 85 -14.47 0.46 3.14
N GLY A 86 -14.76 1.74 3.34
CA GLY A 86 -15.70 2.51 2.51
C GLY A 86 -15.25 2.63 1.05
N TRP A 87 -13.96 2.51 0.78
CA TRP A 87 -13.37 2.48 -0.57
C TRP A 87 -13.33 1.08 -1.19
N GLY A 88 -13.85 0.06 -0.51
CA GLY A 88 -13.96 -1.31 -1.03
C GLY A 88 -12.78 -2.22 -0.68
N PHE A 89 -11.86 -1.77 0.19
CA PHE A 89 -10.83 -2.66 0.71
C PHE A 89 -11.41 -3.63 1.74
N LYS A 90 -11.02 -4.89 1.66
CA LYS A 90 -11.19 -5.85 2.73
C LYS A 90 -10.03 -5.71 3.73
N LEU A 91 -10.32 -5.75 5.03
CA LEU A 91 -9.33 -5.41 6.05
C LEU A 91 -8.81 -6.64 6.78
N ILE A 92 -7.48 -6.74 6.89
CA ILE A 92 -6.77 -7.63 7.80
C ILE A 92 -6.40 -6.81 9.03
N ARG A 93 -6.92 -7.19 10.22
CA ARG A 93 -6.69 -6.43 11.45
C ARG A 93 -5.48 -6.97 12.20
N GLY A 94 -4.51 -6.09 12.45
CA GLY A 94 -3.28 -6.41 13.16
C GLY A 94 -2.08 -5.62 12.65
N SER A 95 -0.93 -5.85 13.27
CA SER A 95 0.35 -5.26 12.86
C SER A 95 1.51 -6.15 13.30
N SER A 96 2.72 -5.88 12.81
CA SER A 96 3.94 -6.58 13.26
C SER A 96 4.18 -6.52 14.78
N SER A 97 3.64 -5.50 15.46
CA SER A 97 3.79 -5.30 16.90
C SER A 97 2.65 -5.89 17.75
N LYS A 98 1.46 -6.09 17.16
CA LYS A 98 0.30 -6.65 17.86
C LYS A 98 -0.55 -7.48 16.90
N GLY A 99 -0.64 -8.80 17.20
CA GLY A 99 -1.41 -9.72 16.34
C GLY A 99 -0.66 -10.20 15.08
N GLY A 100 0.67 -10.06 15.01
CA GLY A 100 1.46 -10.42 13.83
C GLY A 100 1.28 -11.86 13.36
N LYS A 101 1.21 -12.84 14.29
CA LYS A 101 0.95 -14.26 13.95
C LYS A 101 -0.41 -14.45 13.26
N SER A 102 -1.46 -13.77 13.73
CA SER A 102 -2.79 -13.83 13.12
C SER A 102 -2.79 -13.20 11.73
N VAL A 103 -2.10 -12.08 11.56
CA VAL A 103 -1.94 -11.42 10.24
C VAL A 103 -1.25 -12.36 9.26
N ILE A 104 -0.15 -13.01 9.66
CA ILE A 104 0.57 -13.98 8.83
C ILE A 104 -0.35 -15.13 8.42
N LYS A 105 -1.07 -15.74 9.36
CA LYS A 105 -2.02 -16.82 9.07
C LYS A 105 -3.09 -16.40 8.05
N THR A 106 -3.64 -15.20 8.22
CA THR A 106 -4.62 -14.64 7.28
C THR A 106 -4.00 -14.36 5.91
N MET A 107 -2.77 -13.84 5.85
CA MET A 107 -2.07 -13.61 4.58
C MET A 107 -1.88 -14.92 3.81
N ILE A 108 -1.45 -15.99 4.48
CA ILE A 108 -1.27 -17.32 3.86
C ILE A 108 -2.58 -17.79 3.25
N SER A 109 -3.67 -17.81 4.03
CA SER A 109 -4.99 -18.23 3.52
C SER A 109 -5.45 -17.38 2.32
N LEU A 110 -5.20 -16.08 2.32
CA LEU A 110 -5.55 -15.21 1.19
C LEU A 110 -4.66 -15.45 -0.03
N PHE A 111 -3.41 -15.82 0.16
CA PHE A 111 -2.53 -16.20 -0.94
C PHE A 111 -2.93 -17.54 -1.55
N ASP A 112 -3.37 -18.51 -0.74
CA ASP A 112 -3.95 -19.77 -1.24
C ASP A 112 -5.17 -19.52 -2.14
N ASP A 113 -5.95 -18.47 -1.83
CA ASP A 113 -7.10 -18.01 -2.63
C ASP A 113 -6.73 -17.06 -3.77
N ASN A 114 -5.45 -16.92 -4.10
CA ASN A 114 -4.93 -16.00 -5.14
C ASN A 114 -5.38 -14.52 -4.97
N GLN A 115 -5.54 -14.08 -3.73
CA GLN A 115 -5.96 -12.71 -3.44
C GLN A 115 -4.82 -11.70 -3.57
N THR A 116 -5.19 -10.43 -3.71
CA THR A 116 -4.25 -9.30 -3.70
C THR A 116 -4.23 -8.65 -2.31
N ILE A 117 -3.05 -8.56 -1.71
CA ILE A 117 -2.83 -7.89 -0.43
C ILE A 117 -1.98 -6.64 -0.65
N CYS A 118 -2.42 -5.50 -0.14
CA CYS A 118 -1.74 -4.22 -0.18
C CYS A 118 -1.10 -3.94 1.18
N ILE A 119 0.21 -3.66 1.22
CA ILE A 119 0.95 -3.44 2.46
C ILE A 119 1.91 -2.27 2.38
N THR A 120 1.96 -1.49 3.45
CA THR A 120 3.02 -0.49 3.66
C THR A 120 4.27 -1.18 4.21
N SER A 121 5.30 -1.29 3.36
CA SER A 121 6.45 -2.19 3.61
C SER A 121 7.35 -1.74 4.75
N ASP A 122 7.46 -0.43 5.02
CA ASP A 122 8.19 0.14 6.15
C ASP A 122 7.47 -0.06 7.50
N GLY A 123 6.18 -0.43 7.46
CA GLY A 123 5.37 -0.70 8.64
C GLY A 123 5.07 0.55 9.48
N PRO A 124 4.29 0.42 10.58
CA PRO A 124 3.76 1.56 11.31
C PRO A 124 4.75 2.31 12.19
N ARG A 125 5.97 1.81 12.32
CA ARG A 125 7.03 2.40 13.17
C ARG A 125 8.29 2.74 12.41
N GLY A 126 8.30 2.56 11.07
CA GLY A 126 9.50 2.74 10.29
C GLY A 126 10.63 1.76 10.62
N PRO A 127 11.86 2.06 10.28
CA PRO A 127 12.30 3.31 9.70
C PRO A 127 11.75 3.55 8.29
N ILE A 128 11.59 4.83 7.94
CA ILE A 128 11.07 5.25 6.64
C ILE A 128 11.90 4.67 5.48
N HIS A 129 11.21 4.24 4.42
CA HIS A 129 11.82 3.74 3.18
C HIS A 129 12.75 2.51 3.35
N ILE A 130 12.50 1.72 4.39
CA ILE A 130 13.16 0.42 4.61
C ILE A 130 12.08 -0.65 4.77
N ALA A 131 12.00 -1.56 3.79
CA ALA A 131 11.01 -2.61 3.81
C ALA A 131 11.34 -3.69 4.86
N LYS A 132 10.33 -4.12 5.60
CA LYS A 132 10.45 -5.19 6.61
C LYS A 132 10.30 -6.57 5.97
N PRO A 133 11.13 -7.54 6.34
CA PRO A 133 11.15 -8.84 5.67
C PRO A 133 9.91 -9.72 5.95
N GLY A 134 9.16 -9.47 7.02
CA GLY A 134 8.11 -10.39 7.46
C GLY A 134 7.04 -10.72 6.43
N SER A 135 6.39 -9.70 5.85
CA SER A 135 5.36 -9.90 4.82
C SER A 135 5.94 -10.37 3.48
N ILE A 136 7.15 -9.95 3.18
CA ILE A 136 7.88 -10.34 1.97
C ILE A 136 8.21 -11.82 2.05
N LYS A 137 8.69 -12.30 3.20
CA LYS A 137 8.94 -13.72 3.46
C LYS A 137 7.68 -14.56 3.22
N VAL A 138 6.55 -14.14 3.80
CA VAL A 138 5.26 -14.84 3.62
C VAL A 138 4.87 -14.88 2.13
N ALA A 139 5.04 -13.78 1.40
CA ALA A 139 4.75 -13.74 -0.04
C ALA A 139 5.63 -14.69 -0.84
N MET A 140 6.94 -14.75 -0.53
CA MET A 140 7.88 -15.65 -1.19
C MET A 140 7.53 -17.12 -0.94
N GLU A 141 7.26 -17.49 0.31
CA GLU A 141 6.93 -18.86 0.72
C GLU A 141 5.61 -19.35 0.08
N ASN A 142 4.74 -18.43 -0.32
CA ASN A 142 3.46 -18.74 -0.99
C ASN A 142 3.45 -18.39 -2.49
N ASN A 143 4.61 -18.28 -3.12
CA ASN A 143 4.76 -17.98 -4.55
C ASN A 143 3.99 -16.74 -5.04
N ALA A 144 3.77 -15.77 -4.15
CA ALA A 144 3.09 -14.54 -4.50
C ALA A 144 3.99 -13.62 -5.32
N ILE A 145 3.40 -12.93 -6.27
CA ILE A 145 4.08 -11.88 -7.04
C ILE A 145 4.22 -10.66 -6.12
N ILE A 146 5.44 -10.18 -5.91
CA ILE A 146 5.67 -8.92 -5.20
C ILE A 146 5.71 -7.80 -6.23
N LEU A 147 4.79 -6.83 -6.10
CA LEU A 147 4.62 -5.74 -7.04
C LEU A 147 4.84 -4.39 -6.33
N PRO A 148 5.99 -3.74 -6.55
CA PRO A 148 6.25 -2.42 -5.98
C PRO A 148 5.40 -1.36 -6.68
N ILE A 149 4.75 -0.50 -5.89
CA ILE A 149 3.92 0.58 -6.39
C ILE A 149 4.11 1.83 -5.52
N THR A 150 4.20 3.00 -6.14
CA THR A 150 4.29 4.26 -5.41
C THR A 150 3.58 5.38 -6.14
N GLY A 151 3.27 6.45 -5.43
CA GLY A 151 2.65 7.64 -6.00
C GLY A 151 3.27 8.90 -5.43
N ILE A 152 3.34 9.95 -6.25
CA ILE A 152 3.73 11.29 -5.84
C ILE A 152 2.96 12.32 -6.64
N SER A 153 2.73 13.48 -6.04
CA SER A 153 2.20 14.64 -6.76
C SER A 153 3.33 15.62 -7.09
N ASN A 154 3.28 16.28 -8.24
CA ASN A 154 4.24 17.34 -8.57
C ASN A 154 4.10 18.58 -7.65
N ARG A 155 2.96 18.75 -6.97
CA ARG A 155 2.72 19.75 -5.93
C ARG A 155 1.97 19.09 -4.79
N PHE A 156 2.55 19.12 -3.59
CA PHE A 156 1.99 18.46 -2.42
C PHE A 156 2.25 19.27 -1.15
N TRP A 157 1.52 18.93 -0.09
CA TRP A 157 1.86 19.25 1.28
C TRP A 157 2.45 18.02 1.94
N GLU A 158 3.60 18.17 2.56
CA GLU A 158 4.22 17.14 3.40
C GLU A 158 3.80 17.37 4.84
N ILE A 159 3.29 16.31 5.47
CA ILE A 159 2.94 16.31 6.88
C ILE A 159 4.21 16.00 7.68
N ASN A 160 4.44 16.77 8.73
CA ASN A 160 5.55 16.51 9.66
C ASN A 160 5.26 15.24 10.49
N SER A 161 5.46 14.10 9.91
CA SER A 161 5.26 12.76 10.46
C SER A 161 6.47 11.88 10.16
N TRP A 162 6.63 10.78 10.91
CA TRP A 162 7.76 9.86 10.75
C TRP A 162 7.86 9.28 9.32
N ASP A 163 6.74 9.14 8.61
CA ASP A 163 6.62 8.56 7.27
C ASP A 163 6.62 9.59 6.14
N GLN A 164 6.76 10.88 6.47
CA GLN A 164 6.69 11.99 5.51
C GLN A 164 5.46 11.86 4.61
N PHE A 165 4.30 11.70 5.25
CA PHE A 165 3.03 11.55 4.55
C PHE A 165 2.74 12.77 3.67
N ILE A 166 2.32 12.55 2.42
CA ILE A 166 2.03 13.64 1.49
C ILE A 166 0.57 13.66 1.05
N LEU A 167 0.05 14.89 0.94
CA LEU A 167 -1.26 15.19 0.37
C LEU A 167 -1.08 15.99 -0.93
N PRO A 168 -1.76 15.63 -2.02
CA PRO A 168 -1.65 16.39 -3.26
C PRO A 168 -2.29 17.77 -3.09
N LYS A 169 -1.70 18.81 -3.67
CA LYS A 169 -2.38 20.09 -3.82
C LYS A 169 -3.45 19.97 -4.90
N PRO A 170 -4.58 20.67 -4.77
CA PRO A 170 -5.63 20.66 -5.80
C PRO A 170 -5.08 20.99 -7.19
N PHE A 171 -5.65 20.36 -8.21
CA PHE A 171 -5.30 20.57 -9.63
C PHE A 171 -3.85 20.24 -10.00
N SER A 172 -3.15 19.52 -9.12
CA SER A 172 -1.80 19.02 -9.41
C SER A 172 -1.84 17.77 -10.29
N THR A 173 -0.67 17.27 -10.66
CA THR A 173 -0.55 15.99 -11.38
C THR A 173 -0.01 14.93 -10.41
N ILE A 174 -0.78 13.86 -10.22
CA ILE A 174 -0.35 12.69 -9.48
C ILE A 174 0.26 11.70 -10.47
N TYR A 175 1.50 11.32 -10.22
CA TYR A 175 2.20 10.25 -10.92
C TYR A 175 2.10 9.00 -10.08
N LEU A 176 1.50 7.95 -10.62
CA LEU A 176 1.49 6.61 -10.01
C LEU A 176 2.42 5.72 -10.83
N ASN A 177 3.42 5.14 -10.18
CA ASN A 177 4.41 4.32 -10.84
C ASN A 177 4.36 2.89 -10.30
N ILE A 178 4.14 1.93 -11.20
CA ILE A 178 4.03 0.50 -10.91
C ILE A 178 5.28 -0.17 -11.45
N GLY A 179 6.08 -0.74 -10.57
CA GLY A 179 7.34 -1.38 -10.92
C GLY A 179 7.16 -2.75 -11.58
N SER A 180 8.26 -3.30 -12.07
CA SER A 180 8.27 -4.66 -12.59
C SER A 180 8.01 -5.68 -11.48
N ASN A 181 7.34 -6.76 -11.82
CA ASN A 181 7.06 -7.89 -10.94
C ASN A 181 8.36 -8.48 -10.40
N ILE A 182 8.36 -8.81 -9.11
CA ILE A 182 9.42 -9.58 -8.46
C ILE A 182 8.81 -10.97 -8.21
N ILE A 183 9.32 -11.96 -8.92
CA ILE A 183 8.87 -13.35 -8.82
C ILE A 183 10.06 -14.18 -8.34
N TYR A 184 9.84 -15.02 -7.36
CA TYR A 184 10.86 -15.90 -6.80
C TYR A 184 10.49 -17.34 -7.12
N GLU A 185 11.32 -17.98 -7.93
CA GLU A 185 11.13 -19.38 -8.35
C GLU A 185 11.95 -20.37 -7.49
N ASN A 186 12.81 -19.86 -6.59
CA ASN A 186 13.66 -20.73 -5.76
C ASN A 186 13.77 -20.22 -4.32
N ASN A 187 13.49 -21.09 -3.36
CA ASN A 187 13.60 -20.87 -1.89
C ASN A 187 15.05 -20.60 -1.38
N LYS A 188 16.02 -20.34 -2.27
CA LYS A 188 17.43 -20.11 -1.91
C LYS A 188 17.76 -18.66 -1.55
N ILE A 189 16.84 -17.73 -1.79
CA ILE A 189 17.09 -16.30 -1.56
C ILE A 189 16.55 -15.92 -0.17
N SER A 190 17.37 -15.25 0.63
CA SER A 190 16.95 -14.82 1.96
C SER A 190 15.86 -13.72 1.90
N SER A 191 14.93 -13.74 2.84
CA SER A 191 13.88 -12.70 2.94
C SER A 191 14.46 -11.30 3.20
N ASN A 192 15.65 -11.20 3.79
CA ASN A 192 16.35 -9.93 3.99
C ASN A 192 16.81 -9.36 2.65
N TYR A 193 17.47 -10.16 1.82
CA TYR A 193 17.84 -9.73 0.47
C TYR A 193 16.62 -9.26 -0.34
N CYS A 194 15.50 -9.96 -0.22
CA CYS A 194 14.27 -9.59 -0.90
C CYS A 194 13.68 -8.27 -0.37
N SER A 195 13.75 -8.03 0.95
CA SER A 195 13.30 -6.76 1.51
C SER A 195 14.17 -5.59 1.07
N ASP A 196 15.49 -5.81 0.95
CA ASP A 196 16.43 -4.81 0.42
C ASP A 196 16.13 -4.53 -1.06
N LEU A 197 15.85 -5.56 -1.86
CA LEU A 197 15.45 -5.39 -3.26
C LEU A 197 14.12 -4.64 -3.40
N VAL A 198 13.12 -4.93 -2.56
CA VAL A 198 11.85 -4.19 -2.53
C VAL A 198 12.10 -2.73 -2.17
N SER A 199 12.93 -2.46 -1.16
CA SER A 199 13.32 -1.11 -0.76
C SER A 199 14.00 -0.36 -1.89
N LEU A 200 14.97 -0.99 -2.55
CA LEU A 200 15.67 -0.41 -3.71
C LEU A 200 14.69 -0.07 -4.85
N LYS A 201 13.81 -1.03 -5.21
CA LYS A 201 12.82 -0.84 -6.28
C LYS A 201 11.85 0.30 -5.96
N LEU A 202 11.28 0.34 -4.76
CA LEU A 202 10.36 1.41 -4.35
C LEU A 202 11.04 2.78 -4.36
N ASN A 203 12.30 2.87 -3.88
CA ASN A 203 13.07 4.10 -3.88
C ASN A 203 13.41 4.56 -5.31
N GLN A 204 13.76 3.63 -6.20
CA GLN A 204 14.00 3.94 -7.62
C GLN A 204 12.73 4.44 -8.32
N LEU A 205 11.57 3.81 -8.06
CA LEU A 205 10.29 4.24 -8.62
C LEU A 205 9.94 5.66 -8.15
N GLN A 206 10.21 5.99 -6.89
CA GLN A 206 9.94 7.32 -6.34
C GLN A 206 10.88 8.39 -6.93
N LYS A 207 12.18 8.10 -7.07
CA LYS A 207 13.15 9.03 -7.66
C LYS A 207 12.82 9.40 -9.11
N LYS A 208 12.43 8.42 -9.94
CA LYS A 208 12.05 8.64 -11.35
C LYS A 208 10.86 9.59 -11.55
N MET A 209 10.12 9.94 -10.51
CA MET A 209 8.97 10.84 -10.58
C MET A 209 9.29 12.26 -10.14
N ILE A 210 10.46 12.50 -9.56
CA ILE A 210 10.88 13.81 -9.03
C ILE A 210 11.77 14.54 -10.06
N CYS A 211 12.34 13.81 -11.02
CA CYS A 211 13.08 14.34 -12.18
C CYS A 211 12.16 14.58 -13.36
#